data_14b315a2227b054485d82d4e8f03a784
#
_entry.id   14b315a2227b054485d82d4e8f03a784
#
_cell.length_a   1.000
_cell.length_b   1.000
_cell.length_c   1.000
_cell.angle_alpha   90.00
_cell.angle_beta   90.00
_cell.angle_gamma   90.00
#
_symmetry.space_group_name_H-M   'P 1'
#
loop_
_entity.id
_entity.type
_entity.pdbx_description
1 polymer ?
#
loop_
_entity_poly.entity_id
_entity_poly.type
_entity_poly.pdbx_seq_one_letter_code
_entity_poly.pdbx_strand_id
1 'polypeptide(L)'
;MAWIIEENKLDAQQRNFLDNVDINRKNVWIKGFAGSGKSILLAYTAKKVRAKSPSASILLIVFTQSLVEMFKSAFKEIGLNVTIETYYRFMRGNSHYDYILCDEVQDLTPRILQEMNNRGTHVVVAGDSNQSIYDHDPQWQEATVTPSEIGRLINGDAFELGIIHRLSRSIIDAVQRFLPRMNIFSAKRDMTKSDTQIRLCEATSEEKEVAYVIEQATKAVNVGDTAAILIPSAQKIIHFVNLALSHAGKSAWGGATNQYGKT
;
A
#
# COMPACT_ATOMS: atom_id res chain seq x y z
N MET A 1 -8.03 -10.23 -10.93
CA MET A 1 -8.40 -10.69 -9.56
C MET A 1 -8.81 -9.47 -8.77
N ALA A 2 -10.04 -9.45 -8.24
CA ALA A 2 -10.53 -8.34 -7.44
C ALA A 2 -9.69 -8.23 -6.15
N TRP A 3 -9.09 -7.08 -5.88
CA TRP A 3 -8.37 -6.88 -4.63
C TRP A 3 -9.28 -6.29 -3.54
N ILE A 4 -10.41 -5.68 -3.93
CA ILE A 4 -11.40 -5.21 -3.00
C ILE A 4 -12.30 -6.39 -2.58
N ILE A 5 -12.43 -6.61 -1.28
CA ILE A 5 -13.32 -7.62 -0.73
C ILE A 5 -14.74 -7.08 -0.65
N GLU A 6 -15.73 -7.96 -0.70
CA GLU A 6 -17.13 -7.60 -0.50
C GLU A 6 -17.37 -7.01 0.89
N GLU A 7 -18.28 -6.05 1.01
CA GLU A 7 -18.54 -5.32 2.26
C GLU A 7 -19.00 -6.24 3.39
N ASN A 8 -19.72 -7.32 3.07
CA ASN A 8 -20.16 -8.34 4.03
C ASN A 8 -19.01 -9.19 4.62
N LYS A 9 -17.82 -9.16 3.99
CA LYS A 9 -16.62 -9.85 4.45
C LYS A 9 -15.69 -8.98 5.31
N LEU A 10 -16.06 -7.72 5.55
CA LEU A 10 -15.33 -6.84 6.46
C LEU A 10 -15.38 -7.41 7.88
N ASP A 11 -14.28 -7.32 8.61
CA ASP A 11 -14.24 -7.72 10.02
C ASP A 11 -14.99 -6.73 10.94
N ALA A 12 -15.10 -7.08 12.21
CA ALA A 12 -15.83 -6.27 13.19
C ALA A 12 -15.19 -4.89 13.41
N GLN A 13 -13.85 -4.76 13.35
CA GLN A 13 -13.19 -3.47 13.50
C GLN A 13 -13.39 -2.59 12.27
N GLN A 14 -13.31 -3.18 11.09
CA GLN A 14 -13.54 -2.49 9.82
C GLN A 14 -14.99 -1.99 9.72
N ARG A 15 -15.97 -2.84 10.10
CA ARG A 15 -17.37 -2.43 10.18
C ARG A 15 -17.59 -1.35 11.22
N ASN A 16 -17.00 -1.49 12.41
CA ASN A 16 -17.09 -0.47 13.46
C ASN A 16 -16.60 0.89 12.98
N PHE A 17 -15.50 0.93 12.23
CA PHE A 17 -15.02 2.16 11.61
C PHE A 17 -16.08 2.78 10.68
N LEU A 18 -16.57 2.00 9.75
CA LEU A 18 -17.54 2.50 8.77
C LEU A 18 -18.86 2.94 9.43
N ASP A 19 -19.33 2.24 10.45
CA ASP A 19 -20.64 2.49 11.04
C ASP A 19 -20.62 3.57 12.12
N ASN A 20 -19.58 3.65 12.92
CA ASN A 20 -19.56 4.43 14.14
C ASN A 20 -18.56 5.59 14.16
N VAL A 21 -17.55 5.61 13.25
CA VAL A 21 -16.62 6.74 13.21
C VAL A 21 -17.22 7.86 12.36
N ASP A 22 -17.44 9.01 12.99
CA ASP A 22 -17.94 10.20 12.31
C ASP A 22 -16.80 11.03 11.75
N ILE A 23 -16.46 10.79 10.48
CA ILE A 23 -15.43 11.51 9.75
C ILE A 23 -15.77 12.97 9.45
N ASN A 24 -17.05 13.38 9.64
CA ASN A 24 -17.46 14.78 9.48
C ASN A 24 -17.21 15.61 10.73
N ARG A 25 -17.07 14.95 11.87
CA ARG A 25 -16.83 15.62 13.15
C ARG A 25 -15.35 15.97 13.33
N LYS A 26 -14.46 15.07 12.88
CA LYS A 26 -13.02 15.20 13.05
C LYS A 26 -12.27 14.39 11.98
N ASN A 27 -11.11 14.87 11.59
CA ASN A 27 -10.22 14.12 10.71
C ASN A 27 -9.78 12.80 11.38
N VAL A 28 -9.45 11.80 10.59
CA VAL A 28 -9.15 10.46 11.11
C VAL A 28 -7.88 9.89 10.50
N TRP A 29 -7.05 9.30 11.34
CA TRP A 29 -5.92 8.47 10.95
C TRP A 29 -6.24 6.99 11.19
N ILE A 30 -6.44 6.24 10.12
CA ILE A 30 -6.59 4.78 10.14
C ILE A 30 -5.18 4.16 10.24
N LYS A 31 -4.86 3.67 11.42
CA LYS A 31 -3.57 3.06 11.75
C LYS A 31 -3.69 1.55 11.72
N GLY A 32 -2.71 0.83 11.21
CA GLY A 32 -2.70 -0.64 11.25
C GLY A 32 -1.55 -1.25 10.48
N PHE A 33 -1.23 -2.50 10.75
CA PHE A 33 -0.18 -3.24 10.06
C PHE A 33 -0.48 -3.49 8.59
N ALA A 34 0.54 -3.91 7.82
CA ALA A 34 0.36 -4.42 6.47
C ALA A 34 -0.70 -5.52 6.44
N GLY A 35 -1.64 -5.41 5.50
CA GLY A 35 -2.70 -6.40 5.34
C GLY A 35 -3.83 -6.33 6.36
N SER A 36 -3.96 -5.25 7.14
CA SER A 36 -5.12 -5.00 8.02
C SER A 36 -6.34 -4.43 7.29
N GLY A 37 -6.23 -4.11 6.00
CA GLY A 37 -7.35 -3.62 5.20
C GLY A 37 -7.53 -2.11 5.17
N LYS A 38 -6.52 -1.32 5.52
CA LYS A 38 -6.55 0.16 5.49
C LYS A 38 -7.06 0.72 4.17
N SER A 39 -6.46 0.29 3.06
CA SER A 39 -6.83 0.75 1.70
C SER A 39 -8.27 0.36 1.33
N ILE A 40 -8.74 -0.79 1.81
CA ILE A 40 -10.13 -1.23 1.65
C ILE A 40 -11.08 -0.29 2.41
N LEU A 41 -10.72 0.10 3.64
CA LEU A 41 -11.51 1.07 4.40
C LEU A 41 -11.57 2.44 3.74
N LEU A 42 -10.48 2.92 3.14
CA LEU A 42 -10.51 4.17 2.37
C LEU A 42 -11.50 4.07 1.19
N ALA A 43 -11.50 2.95 0.47
CA ALA A 43 -12.42 2.75 -0.64
C ALA A 43 -13.89 2.72 -0.17
N TYR A 44 -14.20 2.01 0.91
CA TYR A 44 -15.56 2.00 1.47
C TYR A 44 -15.95 3.32 2.14
N THR A 45 -15.01 4.07 2.70
CA THR A 45 -15.24 5.43 3.18
C THR A 45 -15.69 6.34 2.03
N ALA A 46 -14.99 6.30 0.89
CA ALA A 46 -15.39 7.04 -0.29
C ALA A 46 -16.80 6.64 -0.78
N LYS A 47 -17.12 5.34 -0.80
CA LYS A 47 -18.43 4.83 -1.16
C LYS A 47 -19.53 5.35 -0.21
N LYS A 48 -19.27 5.32 1.10
CA LYS A 48 -20.20 5.81 2.11
C LYS A 48 -20.43 7.32 2.01
N VAL A 49 -19.37 8.09 1.80
CA VAL A 49 -19.47 9.55 1.54
C VAL A 49 -20.34 9.80 0.32
N ARG A 50 -20.07 9.13 -0.80
CA ARG A 50 -20.83 9.30 -2.05
C ARG A 50 -22.32 8.95 -1.88
N ALA A 51 -22.62 7.91 -1.09
CA ALA A 51 -24.00 7.50 -0.81
C ALA A 51 -24.78 8.55 0.03
N LYS A 52 -24.09 9.19 1.00
CA LYS A 52 -24.69 10.22 1.85
C LYS A 52 -24.69 11.62 1.22
N SER A 53 -23.68 11.93 0.43
CA SER A 53 -23.47 13.24 -0.20
C SER A 53 -23.08 13.03 -1.67
N PRO A 54 -24.05 12.84 -2.57
CA PRO A 54 -23.80 12.51 -3.98
C PRO A 54 -22.97 13.55 -4.75
N SER A 55 -23.07 14.83 -4.35
CA SER A 55 -22.34 15.94 -4.97
C SER A 55 -21.00 16.26 -4.35
N ALA A 56 -20.62 15.59 -3.23
CA ALA A 56 -19.38 15.89 -2.53
C ALA A 56 -18.16 15.66 -3.44
N SER A 57 -17.22 16.59 -3.41
CA SER A 57 -15.93 16.44 -4.08
C SER A 57 -15.01 15.57 -3.24
N ILE A 58 -14.58 14.43 -3.79
CA ILE A 58 -13.73 13.44 -3.10
C ILE A 58 -12.43 13.30 -3.87
N LEU A 59 -11.31 13.48 -3.19
CA LEU A 59 -9.97 13.19 -3.70
C LEU A 59 -9.36 12.01 -2.92
N LEU A 60 -8.83 11.02 -3.61
CA LEU A 60 -7.95 10.01 -3.04
C LEU A 60 -6.51 10.30 -3.47
N ILE A 61 -5.65 10.52 -2.48
CA ILE A 61 -4.20 10.72 -2.67
C ILE A 61 -3.48 9.40 -2.41
N VAL A 62 -2.58 9.04 -3.31
CA VAL A 62 -1.75 7.83 -3.21
C VAL A 62 -0.28 8.13 -3.53
N PHE A 63 0.63 7.26 -3.11
CA PHE A 63 2.07 7.50 -3.27
C PHE A 63 2.56 7.28 -4.71
N THR A 64 2.11 6.24 -5.41
CA THR A 64 2.61 5.86 -6.74
C THR A 64 1.52 5.84 -7.81
N GLN A 65 1.94 5.94 -9.08
CA GLN A 65 1.03 5.79 -10.22
C GLN A 65 0.41 4.38 -10.30
N SER A 66 1.14 3.35 -9.87
CA SER A 66 0.60 1.98 -9.80
C SER A 66 -0.56 1.88 -8.82
N LEU A 67 -0.50 2.59 -7.68
CA LEU A 67 -1.61 2.66 -6.72
C LEU A 67 -2.81 3.43 -7.32
N VAL A 68 -2.58 4.47 -8.14
CA VAL A 68 -3.67 5.14 -8.87
C VAL A 68 -4.45 4.15 -9.71
N GLU A 69 -3.77 3.33 -10.51
CA GLU A 69 -4.43 2.35 -11.37
C GLU A 69 -5.12 1.23 -10.57
N MET A 70 -4.51 0.81 -9.46
CA MET A 70 -5.11 -0.16 -8.55
C MET A 70 -6.44 0.35 -7.97
N PHE A 71 -6.47 1.58 -7.45
CA PHE A 71 -7.69 2.17 -6.90
C PHE A 71 -8.74 2.48 -7.97
N LYS A 72 -8.34 2.89 -9.18
CA LYS A 72 -9.27 3.04 -10.31
C LYS A 72 -9.99 1.72 -10.62
N SER A 73 -9.25 0.61 -10.65
CA SER A 73 -9.84 -0.72 -10.84
C SER A 73 -10.84 -1.06 -9.74
N ALA A 74 -10.46 -0.85 -8.48
CA ALA A 74 -11.34 -1.10 -7.34
C ALA A 74 -12.62 -0.25 -7.38
N PHE A 75 -12.48 1.05 -7.64
CA PHE A 75 -13.64 1.94 -7.69
C PHE A 75 -14.58 1.59 -8.83
N LYS A 76 -14.04 1.15 -9.98
CA LYS A 76 -14.86 0.62 -11.06
C LYS A 76 -15.66 -0.62 -10.64
N GLU A 77 -15.05 -1.55 -9.90
CA GLU A 77 -15.72 -2.76 -9.40
C GLU A 77 -16.89 -2.44 -8.47
N ILE A 78 -16.76 -1.42 -7.61
CA ILE A 78 -17.82 -1.01 -6.67
C ILE A 78 -18.72 0.11 -7.21
N GLY A 79 -18.60 0.44 -8.51
CA GLY A 79 -19.43 1.45 -9.17
C GLY A 79 -19.22 2.88 -8.66
N LEU A 80 -18.01 3.22 -8.22
CA LEU A 80 -17.68 4.50 -7.62
C LEU A 80 -16.79 5.34 -8.53
N ASN A 81 -17.15 6.62 -8.72
CA ASN A 81 -16.32 7.59 -9.42
C ASN A 81 -15.74 8.60 -8.41
N VAL A 82 -14.42 8.58 -8.26
CA VAL A 82 -13.65 9.43 -7.34
C VAL A 82 -12.39 9.92 -8.06
N THR A 83 -12.00 11.16 -7.83
CA THR A 83 -10.72 11.67 -8.32
C THR A 83 -9.58 11.00 -7.56
N ILE A 84 -8.60 10.45 -8.29
CA ILE A 84 -7.43 9.79 -7.70
C ILE A 84 -6.19 10.44 -8.27
N GLU A 85 -5.31 10.90 -7.40
CA GLU A 85 -4.06 11.55 -7.77
C GLU A 85 -2.89 11.04 -6.93
N THR A 86 -1.68 11.16 -7.48
CA THR A 86 -0.48 11.02 -6.67
C THR A 86 -0.29 12.27 -5.79
N TYR A 87 0.37 12.12 -4.63
CA TYR A 87 0.71 13.26 -3.77
C TYR A 87 1.46 14.37 -4.51
N TYR A 88 2.29 14.01 -5.46
CA TYR A 88 3.02 14.97 -6.30
C TYR A 88 2.10 15.81 -7.17
N ARG A 89 1.08 15.19 -7.79
CA ARG A 89 0.10 15.93 -8.59
C ARG A 89 -0.78 16.80 -7.70
N PHE A 90 -1.21 16.30 -6.55
CA PHE A 90 -1.94 17.06 -5.56
C PHE A 90 -1.18 18.34 -5.17
N MET A 91 0.12 18.25 -4.84
CA MET A 91 0.94 19.41 -4.45
C MET A 91 1.12 20.46 -5.53
N ARG A 92 0.96 20.10 -6.80
CA ARG A 92 1.03 21.05 -7.94
C ARG A 92 -0.31 21.75 -8.23
N GLY A 93 -1.40 21.22 -7.73
CA GLY A 93 -2.72 21.83 -7.84
C GLY A 93 -3.02 22.79 -6.70
N ASN A 94 -4.22 23.40 -6.76
CA ASN A 94 -4.73 24.28 -5.71
C ASN A 94 -6.24 24.07 -5.44
N SER A 95 -6.82 22.99 -5.94
CA SER A 95 -8.23 22.68 -5.78
C SER A 95 -8.56 22.31 -4.33
N HIS A 96 -9.76 22.67 -3.87
CA HIS A 96 -10.32 22.28 -2.59
C HIS A 96 -11.30 21.13 -2.78
N TYR A 97 -11.43 20.31 -1.73
CA TYR A 97 -12.27 19.11 -1.73
C TYR A 97 -13.08 19.02 -0.44
N ASP A 98 -14.29 18.50 -0.52
CA ASP A 98 -15.07 18.20 0.68
C ASP A 98 -14.41 17.08 1.49
N TYR A 99 -13.84 16.09 0.80
CA TYR A 99 -13.13 14.98 1.42
C TYR A 99 -11.79 14.71 0.73
N ILE A 100 -10.73 14.66 1.51
CA ILE A 100 -9.43 14.16 1.10
C ILE A 100 -9.16 12.85 1.83
N LEU A 101 -9.00 11.77 1.06
CA LEU A 101 -8.56 10.47 1.54
C LEU A 101 -7.10 10.28 1.13
N CYS A 102 -6.28 9.65 1.98
CA CYS A 102 -4.87 9.41 1.63
C CYS A 102 -4.42 8.04 2.11
N ASP A 103 -3.78 7.26 1.23
CA ASP A 103 -3.14 5.99 1.57
C ASP A 103 -1.63 6.16 1.71
N GLU A 104 -0.99 5.28 2.49
CA GLU A 104 0.45 5.25 2.80
C GLU A 104 0.99 6.59 3.35
N VAL A 105 0.25 7.19 4.29
CA VAL A 105 0.57 8.51 4.84
C VAL A 105 1.95 8.59 5.49
N GLN A 106 2.50 7.48 5.99
CA GLN A 106 3.82 7.42 6.64
C GLN A 106 4.99 7.76 5.69
N ASP A 107 4.77 7.66 4.38
CA ASP A 107 5.80 7.97 3.37
C ASP A 107 5.72 9.44 2.87
N LEU A 108 4.82 10.24 3.44
CA LEU A 108 4.63 11.63 3.06
C LEU A 108 5.33 12.60 4.03
N THR A 109 5.49 13.85 3.61
CA THR A 109 6.12 14.89 4.43
C THR A 109 5.08 15.65 5.26
N PRO A 110 5.48 16.31 6.38
CA PRO A 110 4.59 17.18 7.16
C PRO A 110 3.89 18.24 6.32
N ARG A 111 4.58 18.80 5.34
CA ARG A 111 4.04 19.82 4.43
C ARG A 111 2.85 19.30 3.63
N ILE A 112 2.91 18.06 3.16
CA ILE A 112 1.80 17.44 2.39
C ILE A 112 0.57 17.27 3.29
N LEU A 113 0.75 16.82 4.54
CA LEU A 113 -0.35 16.67 5.49
C LEU A 113 -0.98 18.02 5.86
N GLN A 114 -0.17 19.05 6.05
CA GLN A 114 -0.68 20.42 6.27
C GLN A 114 -1.49 20.90 5.07
N GLU A 115 -1.02 20.64 3.84
CA GLU A 115 -1.72 21.02 2.64
C GLU A 115 -3.04 20.25 2.44
N MET A 116 -3.11 19.00 2.89
CA MET A 116 -4.39 18.27 2.94
C MET A 116 -5.40 18.96 3.86
N ASN A 117 -4.98 19.44 5.04
CA ASN A 117 -5.86 20.20 5.94
C ASN A 117 -6.28 21.55 5.35
N ASN A 118 -5.40 22.23 4.64
CA ASN A 118 -5.71 23.52 4.03
C ASN A 118 -6.75 23.39 2.90
N ARG A 119 -6.78 22.24 2.23
CA ARG A 119 -7.57 22.01 1.00
C ARG A 119 -8.69 20.97 1.15
N GLY A 120 -8.75 20.26 2.28
CA GLY A 120 -9.82 19.31 2.58
C GLY A 120 -10.68 19.82 3.73
N THR A 121 -12.01 19.80 3.57
CA THR A 121 -12.93 20.03 4.70
C THR A 121 -12.85 18.89 5.71
N HIS A 122 -12.75 17.66 5.21
CA HIS A 122 -12.59 16.44 5.99
C HIS A 122 -11.42 15.63 5.43
N VAL A 123 -10.53 15.18 6.31
CA VAL A 123 -9.32 14.44 5.95
C VAL A 123 -9.32 13.07 6.64
N VAL A 124 -9.18 12.00 5.86
CA VAL A 124 -9.02 10.64 6.36
C VAL A 124 -7.74 10.05 5.75
N VAL A 125 -6.76 9.79 6.59
CA VAL A 125 -5.50 9.21 6.14
C VAL A 125 -5.33 7.78 6.66
N ALA A 126 -4.65 6.95 5.91
CA ALA A 126 -4.35 5.57 6.27
C ALA A 126 -2.85 5.30 6.16
N GLY A 127 -2.30 4.54 7.09
CA GLY A 127 -0.88 4.22 7.07
C GLY A 127 -0.47 3.23 8.17
N ASP A 128 0.76 2.76 8.04
CA ASP A 128 1.40 1.85 8.99
C ASP A 128 2.60 2.55 9.63
N SER A 129 2.56 2.72 10.92
CA SER A 129 3.65 3.35 11.68
C SER A 129 4.98 2.60 11.64
N ASN A 130 5.00 1.35 11.17
CA ASN A 130 6.17 0.49 11.14
C ASN A 130 6.70 0.22 9.72
N GLN A 131 6.09 0.81 8.68
CA GLN A 131 6.40 0.53 7.28
C GLN A 131 6.94 1.73 6.50
N SER A 132 7.36 2.81 7.16
CA SER A 132 8.07 3.85 6.43
C SER A 132 9.34 3.27 5.80
N ILE A 133 9.40 3.30 4.47
CA ILE A 133 10.57 2.84 3.70
C ILE A 133 11.42 4.01 3.24
N TYR A 134 10.96 5.23 3.46
CA TYR A 134 11.63 6.45 3.10
C TYR A 134 11.89 7.31 4.34
N ASP A 135 13.15 7.66 4.58
CA ASP A 135 13.50 8.68 5.57
C ASP A 135 13.22 10.09 5.04
N HIS A 136 13.31 10.25 3.71
CA HIS A 136 13.08 11.49 3.00
C HIS A 136 12.24 11.24 1.75
N ASP A 137 11.37 12.20 1.44
CA ASP A 137 10.60 12.18 0.20
C ASP A 137 11.56 12.19 -1.00
N PRO A 138 11.40 11.27 -1.98
CA PRO A 138 12.30 11.15 -3.11
C PRO A 138 12.26 12.36 -4.05
N GLN A 139 11.20 13.18 -4.02
CA GLN A 139 11.01 14.30 -4.93
C GLN A 139 11.60 15.61 -4.36
N TRP A 140 11.36 15.88 -3.07
CA TRP A 140 11.75 17.15 -2.45
C TRP A 140 12.84 17.01 -1.40
N GLN A 141 13.26 15.79 -1.09
CA GLN A 141 14.28 15.48 -0.08
C GLN A 141 13.91 16.01 1.33
N GLU A 142 12.61 16.22 1.59
CA GLU A 142 12.09 16.58 2.89
C GLU A 142 11.92 15.32 3.74
N ALA A 143 12.15 15.41 5.04
CA ALA A 143 11.94 14.29 5.96
C ALA A 143 10.47 13.85 5.95
N THR A 144 10.24 12.54 5.97
CA THR A 144 8.88 11.98 6.09
C THR A 144 8.33 12.16 7.50
N VAL A 145 7.00 12.08 7.63
CA VAL A 145 6.34 12.24 8.94
C VAL A 145 6.71 11.11 9.88
N THR A 146 6.87 11.44 11.15
CA THR A 146 6.93 10.42 12.19
C THR A 146 5.52 9.97 12.58
N PRO A 147 5.33 8.70 12.96
CA PRO A 147 4.00 8.19 13.36
C PRO A 147 3.33 8.99 14.47
N SER A 148 4.12 9.54 15.41
CA SER A 148 3.62 10.36 16.52
C SER A 148 3.06 11.72 16.08
N GLU A 149 3.44 12.20 14.91
CA GLU A 149 3.03 13.51 14.40
C GLU A 149 1.77 13.47 13.53
N ILE A 150 1.46 12.32 12.91
CA ILE A 150 0.39 12.21 11.92
C ILE A 150 -0.93 12.74 12.47
N GLY A 151 -1.38 12.26 13.63
CA GLY A 151 -2.64 12.70 14.24
C GLY A 151 -2.68 14.20 14.50
N ARG A 152 -1.58 14.78 15.02
CA ARG A 152 -1.46 16.22 15.26
C ARG A 152 -1.47 17.02 13.97
N LEU A 153 -0.72 16.57 12.95
CA LEU A 153 -0.61 17.27 11.68
C LEU A 153 -1.93 17.33 10.90
N ILE A 154 -2.74 16.28 10.97
CA ILE A 154 -4.08 16.29 10.37
C ILE A 154 -5.16 16.85 11.30
N ASN A 155 -4.84 17.23 12.53
CA ASN A 155 -5.82 17.60 13.57
C ASN A 155 -6.90 16.53 13.72
N GLY A 156 -6.49 15.25 13.82
CA GLY A 156 -7.38 14.09 13.76
C GLY A 156 -7.15 13.07 14.87
N ASP A 157 -8.12 12.19 15.04
CA ASP A 157 -8.06 11.07 15.97
C ASP A 157 -7.54 9.82 15.27
N ALA A 158 -6.82 8.98 15.99
CA ALA A 158 -6.36 7.69 15.48
C ALA A 158 -7.44 6.60 15.67
N PHE A 159 -7.66 5.80 14.63
CA PHE A 159 -8.43 4.57 14.68
C PHE A 159 -7.52 3.40 14.34
N GLU A 160 -7.42 2.41 15.22
CA GLU A 160 -6.46 1.32 15.08
C GLU A 160 -7.12 0.03 14.56
N LEU A 161 -6.54 -0.55 13.50
CA LEU A 161 -6.86 -1.86 12.98
C LEU A 161 -5.84 -2.87 13.52
N GLY A 162 -6.28 -3.72 14.44
CA GLY A 162 -5.43 -4.70 15.11
C GLY A 162 -5.42 -6.09 14.46
N ILE A 163 -6.18 -6.34 13.37
CA ILE A 163 -6.27 -7.65 12.73
C ILE A 163 -5.49 -7.65 11.40
N ILE A 164 -4.62 -8.63 11.21
CA ILE A 164 -3.88 -8.84 9.96
C ILE A 164 -4.57 -9.95 9.16
N HIS A 165 -5.11 -9.61 7.98
CA HIS A 165 -5.81 -10.54 7.09
C HIS A 165 -4.94 -11.11 5.97
N ARG A 166 -3.87 -10.42 5.59
CA ARG A 166 -3.05 -10.80 4.43
C ARG A 166 -2.00 -11.84 4.78
N LEU A 167 -1.36 -11.69 5.93
CA LEU A 167 -0.19 -12.48 6.30
C LEU A 167 -0.60 -13.77 7.02
N SER A 168 0.00 -14.90 6.61
CA SER A 168 -0.09 -16.15 7.35
C SER A 168 0.74 -16.10 8.64
N ARG A 169 0.51 -17.06 9.54
CA ARG A 169 1.27 -17.17 10.78
C ARG A 169 2.77 -17.32 10.53
N SER A 170 3.13 -18.20 9.61
CA SER A 170 4.54 -18.44 9.26
C SER A 170 5.25 -17.19 8.74
N ILE A 171 4.55 -16.33 7.97
CA ILE A 171 5.11 -15.04 7.51
C ILE A 171 5.29 -14.08 8.68
N ILE A 172 4.32 -13.98 9.58
CA ILE A 172 4.41 -13.12 10.78
C ILE A 172 5.59 -13.56 11.65
N ASP A 173 5.74 -14.86 11.90
CA ASP A 173 6.83 -15.42 12.71
C ASP A 173 8.20 -15.17 12.05
N ALA A 174 8.29 -15.23 10.71
CA ALA A 174 9.52 -14.90 9.99
C ALA A 174 9.85 -13.41 10.09
N VAL A 175 8.87 -12.52 9.83
CA VAL A 175 9.06 -11.07 9.95
C VAL A 175 9.55 -10.68 11.35
N GLN A 176 9.00 -11.29 12.42
CA GLN A 176 9.44 -11.03 13.79
C GLN A 176 10.90 -11.42 14.03
N ARG A 177 11.38 -12.49 13.40
CA ARG A 177 12.79 -12.91 13.51
C ARG A 177 13.74 -11.95 12.79
N PHE A 178 13.34 -11.42 11.64
CA PHE A 178 14.12 -10.45 10.88
C PHE A 178 14.05 -9.03 11.46
N LEU A 179 12.90 -8.65 12.02
CA LEU A 179 12.61 -7.32 12.54
C LEU A 179 12.10 -7.41 13.99
N PRO A 180 12.94 -7.79 14.95
CA PRO A 180 12.51 -8.05 16.34
C PRO A 180 11.99 -6.80 17.06
N ARG A 181 12.29 -5.60 16.56
CA ARG A 181 11.77 -4.34 17.09
C ARG A 181 10.36 -4.00 16.59
N MET A 182 9.89 -4.67 15.53
CA MET A 182 8.53 -4.50 15.03
C MET A 182 7.56 -5.30 15.89
N ASN A 183 6.69 -4.64 16.65
CA ASN A 183 5.73 -5.32 17.53
C ASN A 183 4.53 -5.89 16.76
N ILE A 184 4.81 -6.68 15.72
CA ILE A 184 3.79 -7.30 14.87
C ILE A 184 2.97 -8.36 15.63
N PHE A 185 3.50 -8.92 16.72
CA PHE A 185 2.78 -9.88 17.55
C PHE A 185 1.62 -9.27 18.34
N SER A 186 1.59 -7.95 18.54
CA SER A 186 0.44 -7.30 19.18
C SER A 186 -0.81 -7.35 18.30
N ALA A 187 -0.67 -7.55 17.00
CA ALA A 187 -1.79 -7.67 16.08
C ALA A 187 -2.46 -9.05 16.19
N LYS A 188 -3.79 -9.05 16.20
CA LYS A 188 -4.56 -10.29 16.10
C LYS A 188 -4.39 -10.88 14.69
N ARG A 189 -4.35 -12.20 14.62
CA ARG A 189 -4.20 -12.93 13.36
C ARG A 189 -5.56 -13.39 12.86
N ASP A 190 -5.72 -13.39 11.55
CA ASP A 190 -6.81 -14.10 10.91
C ASP A 190 -6.48 -15.61 10.93
N MET A 191 -7.10 -16.34 11.85
CA MET A 191 -6.87 -17.77 12.05
C MET A 191 -7.42 -18.64 10.91
N THR A 192 -8.18 -18.06 9.98
CA THR A 192 -8.68 -18.76 8.79
C THR A 192 -7.64 -18.90 7.69
N LYS A 193 -6.54 -18.13 7.77
CA LYS A 193 -5.43 -18.21 6.81
C LYS A 193 -4.60 -19.47 7.02
N SER A 194 -4.47 -20.26 5.96
CA SER A 194 -3.53 -21.38 5.91
C SER A 194 -2.09 -20.89 5.98
N ASP A 195 -1.22 -21.66 6.60
CA ASP A 195 0.20 -21.35 6.67
C ASP A 195 0.86 -21.43 5.29
N THR A 196 1.89 -20.59 5.12
CA THR A 196 2.67 -20.49 3.89
C THR A 196 4.06 -21.04 4.13
N GLN A 197 4.57 -21.82 3.19
CA GLN A 197 5.94 -22.31 3.27
C GLN A 197 6.92 -21.16 2.98
N ILE A 198 7.82 -20.90 3.92
CA ILE A 198 8.93 -19.96 3.77
C ILE A 198 10.21 -20.77 3.61
N ARG A 199 11.00 -20.46 2.60
CA ARG A 199 12.29 -21.08 2.35
C ARG A 199 13.38 -20.02 2.36
N LEU A 200 14.42 -20.21 3.14
CA LEU A 200 15.66 -19.47 3.04
C LEU A 200 16.62 -20.32 2.20
N CYS A 201 17.07 -19.78 1.10
CA CYS A 201 17.97 -20.47 0.18
C CYS A 201 19.26 -19.65 0.02
N GLU A 202 20.39 -20.34 0.03
CA GLU A 202 21.70 -19.78 -0.24
C GLU A 202 22.21 -20.37 -1.57
N ALA A 203 22.70 -19.53 -2.45
CA ALA A 203 23.31 -19.96 -3.72
C ALA A 203 24.84 -19.69 -3.71
N THR A 204 25.59 -20.50 -4.38
CA THR A 204 27.05 -20.36 -4.48
C THR A 204 27.50 -19.35 -5.54
N SER A 205 26.58 -18.84 -6.37
CA SER A 205 26.80 -17.75 -7.33
C SER A 205 25.48 -17.07 -7.69
N GLU A 206 25.54 -15.85 -8.22
CA GLU A 206 24.35 -15.10 -8.69
C GLU A 206 23.63 -15.84 -9.83
N GLU A 207 24.35 -16.48 -10.74
CA GLU A 207 23.73 -17.26 -11.83
C GLU A 207 22.87 -18.42 -11.30
N LYS A 208 23.35 -19.12 -10.26
CA LYS A 208 22.61 -20.20 -9.63
C LYS A 208 21.42 -19.66 -8.83
N GLU A 209 21.56 -18.51 -8.18
CA GLU A 209 20.47 -17.83 -7.50
C GLU A 209 19.35 -17.47 -8.49
N VAL A 210 19.71 -16.80 -9.59
CA VAL A 210 18.76 -16.41 -10.64
C VAL A 210 18.09 -17.64 -11.26
N ALA A 211 18.86 -18.68 -11.61
CA ALA A 211 18.32 -19.92 -12.18
C ALA A 211 17.30 -20.57 -11.24
N TYR A 212 17.61 -20.66 -9.95
CA TYR A 212 16.71 -21.22 -8.95
C TYR A 212 15.42 -20.39 -8.80
N VAL A 213 15.52 -19.05 -8.70
CA VAL A 213 14.36 -18.17 -8.55
C VAL A 213 13.45 -18.26 -9.76
N ILE A 214 14.00 -18.26 -10.99
CA ILE A 214 13.23 -18.42 -12.22
C ILE A 214 12.54 -19.79 -12.28
N GLU A 215 13.25 -20.86 -11.89
CA GLU A 215 12.68 -22.20 -11.83
C GLU A 215 11.48 -22.26 -10.87
N GLN A 216 11.60 -21.70 -9.65
CA GLN A 216 10.51 -21.69 -8.68
C GLN A 216 9.32 -20.85 -9.17
N ALA A 217 9.58 -19.66 -9.74
CA ALA A 217 8.53 -18.84 -10.32
C ALA A 217 7.80 -19.55 -11.46
N THR A 218 8.55 -20.23 -12.34
CA THR A 218 7.98 -21.02 -13.45
C THR A 218 7.11 -22.16 -12.93
N LYS A 219 7.56 -22.89 -11.89
CA LYS A 219 6.77 -23.95 -11.26
C LYS A 219 5.44 -23.43 -10.74
N ALA A 220 5.44 -22.29 -10.05
CA ALA A 220 4.23 -21.66 -9.53
C ALA A 220 3.26 -21.28 -10.66
N VAL A 221 3.77 -20.63 -11.72
CA VAL A 221 2.93 -20.23 -12.87
C VAL A 221 2.34 -21.44 -13.59
N ASN A 222 3.09 -22.53 -13.75
CA ASN A 222 2.63 -23.73 -14.42
C ASN A 222 1.47 -24.46 -13.71
N VAL A 223 1.32 -24.24 -12.40
CA VAL A 223 0.17 -24.75 -11.63
C VAL A 223 -0.97 -23.73 -11.50
N GLY A 224 -0.86 -22.58 -12.19
CA GLY A 224 -1.90 -21.54 -12.23
C GLY A 224 -1.75 -20.46 -11.15
N ASP A 225 -0.67 -20.46 -10.36
CA ASP A 225 -0.38 -19.45 -9.38
C ASP A 225 0.21 -18.17 -10.00
N THR A 226 0.18 -17.08 -9.28
CA THR A 226 0.89 -15.84 -9.63
C THR A 226 2.23 -15.80 -8.91
N ALA A 227 3.31 -15.53 -9.65
CA ALA A 227 4.64 -15.35 -9.09
C ALA A 227 5.11 -13.91 -9.22
N ALA A 228 5.79 -13.40 -8.19
CA ALA A 228 6.48 -12.11 -8.21
C ALA A 228 7.92 -12.27 -7.72
N ILE A 229 8.86 -11.68 -8.45
CA ILE A 229 10.28 -11.65 -8.06
C ILE A 229 10.58 -10.22 -7.60
N LEU A 230 10.97 -10.07 -6.33
CA LEU A 230 11.31 -8.78 -5.74
C LEU A 230 12.83 -8.63 -5.74
N ILE A 231 13.32 -7.54 -6.33
CA ILE A 231 14.74 -7.23 -6.43
C ILE A 231 15.01 -5.92 -5.69
N PRO A 232 16.05 -5.83 -4.83
CA PRO A 232 16.25 -4.71 -3.91
C PRO A 232 16.45 -3.34 -4.56
N SER A 233 16.86 -3.28 -5.83
CA SER A 233 17.04 -1.99 -6.51
C SER A 233 16.77 -2.08 -8.00
N ALA A 234 16.34 -0.96 -8.60
CA ALA A 234 16.12 -0.85 -10.03
C ALA A 234 17.38 -1.14 -10.87
N GLN A 235 18.55 -0.76 -10.39
CA GLN A 235 19.82 -1.05 -11.06
C GLN A 235 20.12 -2.55 -11.15
N LYS A 236 19.76 -3.30 -10.11
CA LYS A 236 19.92 -4.77 -10.08
C LYS A 236 18.90 -5.51 -10.95
N ILE A 237 17.76 -4.90 -11.29
CA ILE A 237 16.76 -5.54 -12.15
C ILE A 237 17.32 -5.88 -13.50
N ILE A 238 18.01 -4.95 -14.18
CA ILE A 238 18.61 -5.17 -15.50
C ILE A 238 19.65 -6.28 -15.43
N HIS A 239 20.50 -6.26 -14.42
CA HIS A 239 21.52 -7.30 -14.21
C HIS A 239 20.86 -8.68 -14.01
N PHE A 240 19.88 -8.79 -13.10
CA PHE A 240 19.15 -10.02 -12.84
C PHE A 240 18.46 -10.56 -14.09
N VAL A 241 17.75 -9.70 -14.83
CA VAL A 241 17.05 -10.09 -16.06
C VAL A 241 18.04 -10.60 -17.11
N ASN A 242 19.21 -9.95 -17.25
CA ASN A 242 20.23 -10.38 -18.21
C ASN A 242 20.87 -11.72 -17.84
N LEU A 243 21.10 -11.99 -16.55
CA LEU A 243 21.51 -13.32 -16.09
C LEU A 243 20.45 -14.39 -16.42
N ALA A 244 19.17 -14.08 -16.18
CA ALA A 244 18.07 -15.00 -16.52
C ALA A 244 17.97 -15.27 -18.03
N LEU A 245 18.13 -14.23 -18.86
CA LEU A 245 18.13 -14.35 -20.32
C LEU A 245 19.34 -15.15 -20.83
N SER A 246 20.52 -14.90 -20.28
CA SER A 246 21.74 -15.66 -20.60
C SER A 246 21.56 -17.14 -20.26
N HIS A 247 21.01 -17.46 -19.09
CA HIS A 247 20.70 -18.83 -18.69
C HIS A 247 19.71 -19.51 -19.65
N ALA A 248 18.76 -18.75 -20.21
CA ALA A 248 17.81 -19.23 -21.22
C ALA A 248 18.36 -19.20 -22.66
N GLY A 249 19.62 -18.86 -22.88
CA GLY A 249 20.24 -18.73 -24.20
C GLY A 249 19.68 -17.58 -25.04
N LYS A 250 19.17 -16.52 -24.41
CA LYS A 250 18.56 -15.35 -25.06
C LYS A 250 19.52 -14.14 -25.02
N SER A 251 19.29 -13.21 -25.95
CA SER A 251 20.06 -11.94 -26.01
C SER A 251 19.79 -11.07 -24.79
N ALA A 252 20.79 -10.28 -24.40
CA ALA A 252 20.69 -9.33 -23.30
C ALA A 252 19.61 -8.27 -23.54
N TRP A 253 18.96 -7.85 -22.46
CA TRP A 253 17.94 -6.83 -22.48
C TRP A 253 18.53 -5.50 -21.96
N GLY A 254 18.34 -4.43 -22.73
CA GLY A 254 18.85 -3.09 -22.40
C GLY A 254 18.06 -2.31 -21.36
N GLY A 255 17.03 -2.92 -20.79
CA GLY A 255 16.06 -2.27 -19.90
C GLY A 255 14.77 -1.87 -20.63
N ALA A 256 13.65 -1.87 -19.92
CA ALA A 256 12.40 -1.31 -20.43
C ALA A 256 12.31 0.16 -20.01
N THR A 257 12.07 1.04 -20.96
CA THR A 257 11.49 2.34 -20.63
C THR A 257 10.07 2.10 -20.15
N ASN A 258 9.74 2.56 -18.95
CA ASN A 258 8.33 2.64 -18.58
C ASN A 258 7.63 3.62 -19.53
N GLN A 259 6.30 3.60 -19.59
CA GLN A 259 5.50 4.48 -20.44
C GLN A 259 5.75 6.01 -20.25
N TYR A 260 6.61 6.38 -19.30
CA TYR A 260 7.04 7.74 -19.00
C TYR A 260 8.50 8.02 -19.39
N GLY A 261 9.16 7.12 -20.14
CA GLY A 261 10.53 7.30 -20.62
C GLY A 261 11.62 7.24 -19.55
N LYS A 262 11.30 6.75 -18.35
CA LYS A 262 12.28 6.50 -17.28
C LYS A 262 12.58 5.00 -17.20
N THR A 263 13.88 4.65 -17.24
CA THR A 263 14.37 3.29 -16.96
C THR A 263 14.19 2.91 -15.52
#